data_dd9db8cc7c2ab317c69ad5256a9b01b5
#
_entry.id   dd9db8cc7c2ab317c69ad5256a9b01b5
#
_cell.length_a   1.000
_cell.length_b   1.000
_cell.length_c   1.000
_cell.angle_alpha   90.00
_cell.angle_beta   90.00
_cell.angle_gamma   90.00
#
_symmetry.space_group_name_H-M   'P 1'
#
loop_
_entity.id
_entity.type
_entity.pdbx_description
1 polymer ?
#
loop_
_entity_poly.entity_id
_entity_poly.type
_entity_poly.pdbx_seq_one_letter_code
_entity_poly.pdbx_strand_id
1 'polypeptide(L)'
;MLDSPLKLHPSVALRPEPFGALAYHYDNRRLIFLKHPSIVDVVRDLGDHPDLQSALTAHGIEEHRWEAYDKAICSLIESDVVVPR
;
A
#
# COMPACT_ATOMS: atom_id res chain seq x y z
N MET A 1 -4.87 -0.68 -12.10
CA MET A 1 -4.01 0.08 -11.17
C MET A 1 -2.55 -0.33 -11.19
N LEU A 2 -2.22 -1.45 -11.82
CA LEU A 2 -0.82 -1.93 -11.87
C LEU A 2 0.14 -0.95 -12.55
N ASP A 3 -0.34 -0.20 -13.52
CA ASP A 3 0.45 0.78 -14.27
C ASP A 3 0.35 2.20 -13.69
N SER A 4 -0.33 2.37 -12.57
CA SER A 4 -0.56 3.69 -11.98
C SER A 4 0.57 4.10 -11.04
N PRO A 5 1.05 5.36 -11.13
CA PRO A 5 1.98 5.90 -10.16
C PRO A 5 1.23 6.23 -8.87
N LEU A 6 1.60 5.56 -7.78
CA LEU A 6 0.93 5.65 -6.50
C LEU A 6 1.93 5.97 -5.39
N LYS A 7 1.42 6.44 -4.25
CA LYS A 7 2.23 6.64 -3.04
C LYS A 7 1.36 6.48 -1.80
N LEU A 8 2.01 6.26 -0.67
CA LEU A 8 1.36 6.37 0.63
C LEU A 8 0.95 7.83 0.85
N HIS A 9 -0.28 8.05 1.33
CA HIS A 9 -0.76 9.40 1.61
C HIS A 9 0.19 10.09 2.61
N PRO A 10 0.59 11.35 2.38
CA PRO A 10 1.55 12.01 3.28
C PRO A 10 1.08 12.18 4.71
N SER A 11 -0.23 12.15 4.95
CA SER A 11 -0.80 12.25 6.30
C SER A 11 -1.04 10.89 6.95
N VAL A 12 -0.55 9.80 6.36
CA VAL A 12 -0.69 8.45 6.91
C VAL A 12 0.63 8.01 7.54
N ALA A 13 0.55 7.57 8.79
CA ALA A 13 1.66 6.92 9.49
C ALA A 13 1.41 5.41 9.56
N LEU A 14 2.45 4.62 9.28
CA LEU A 14 2.40 3.17 9.43
C LEU A 14 3.08 2.78 10.73
N ARG A 15 2.34 2.09 11.59
CA ARG A 15 2.86 1.56 12.83
C ARG A 15 3.04 0.04 12.72
N PRO A 16 4.27 -0.48 12.81
CA PRO A 16 4.50 -1.92 12.74
C PRO A 16 3.78 -2.67 13.86
N GLU A 17 3.17 -3.78 13.50
CA GLU A 17 2.51 -4.69 14.44
C GLU A 17 2.86 -6.14 14.07
N PRO A 18 2.72 -7.12 14.98
CA PRO A 18 3.03 -8.51 14.64
C PRO A 18 2.25 -9.06 13.45
N PHE A 19 1.03 -8.56 13.22
CA PHE A 19 0.19 -9.01 12.10
C PHE A 19 0.46 -8.26 10.79
N GLY A 20 1.25 -7.17 10.83
CA GLY A 20 1.49 -6.31 9.68
C GLY A 20 1.70 -4.87 10.11
N ALA A 21 0.68 -4.04 10.01
CA ALA A 21 0.77 -2.64 10.47
C ALA A 21 -0.62 -2.04 10.70
N LEU A 22 -0.63 -0.96 11.48
CA LEU A 22 -1.75 -0.04 11.56
C LEU A 22 -1.42 1.19 10.72
N ALA A 23 -2.32 1.57 9.84
CA ALA A 23 -2.23 2.81 9.08
C ALA A 23 -3.14 3.84 9.73
N TYR A 24 -2.55 4.90 10.27
CA TYR A 24 -3.31 5.98 10.89
C TYR A 24 -3.30 7.21 9.99
N HIS A 25 -4.50 7.66 9.61
CA HIS A 25 -4.66 8.82 8.74
C HIS A 25 -4.95 10.05 9.61
N TYR A 26 -4.01 10.99 9.66
CA TYR A 26 -4.13 12.16 10.54
C TYR A 26 -5.23 13.13 10.12
N ASP A 27 -5.56 13.20 8.83
CA ASP A 27 -6.56 14.16 8.34
C ASP A 27 -7.99 13.72 8.68
N ASN A 28 -8.32 12.45 8.48
CA ASN A 28 -9.66 11.93 8.73
C ASN A 28 -9.76 11.08 10.00
N ARG A 29 -8.64 10.87 10.68
CA ARG A 29 -8.54 10.11 11.93
C ARG A 29 -8.98 8.66 11.80
N ARG A 30 -8.92 8.10 10.60
CA ARG A 30 -9.21 6.70 10.38
C ARG A 30 -8.03 5.82 10.75
N LEU A 31 -8.37 4.62 11.22
CA LEU A 31 -7.38 3.59 11.55
C LEU A 31 -7.68 2.38 10.69
N ILE A 32 -6.72 1.98 9.87
CA ILE A 32 -6.86 0.87 8.93
C ILE A 32 -5.85 -0.21 9.29
N PHE A 33 -6.30 -1.47 9.37
CA PHE A 33 -5.41 -2.59 9.62
C PHE A 33 -4.85 -3.16 8.32
N LEU A 34 -3.53 -3.26 8.23
CA LEU A 34 -2.84 -3.94 7.14
C LEU A 34 -2.37 -5.29 7.69
N LYS A 35 -3.06 -6.38 7.31
CA LYS A 35 -2.93 -7.67 7.98
C LYS A 35 -1.79 -8.55 7.46
N HIS A 36 -1.09 -8.13 6.42
CA HIS A 36 0.00 -8.91 5.84
C HIS A 36 1.27 -8.07 5.78
N PRO A 37 2.38 -8.56 6.35
CA PRO A 37 3.65 -7.81 6.30
C PRO A 37 4.10 -7.44 4.89
N SER A 38 3.87 -8.31 3.91
CA SER A 38 4.28 -8.02 2.54
C SER A 38 3.55 -6.85 1.91
N ILE A 39 2.25 -6.65 2.22
CA ILE A 39 1.53 -5.48 1.70
C ILE A 39 2.04 -4.19 2.37
N VAL A 40 2.45 -4.26 3.62
CA VAL A 40 3.03 -3.12 4.35
C VAL A 40 4.29 -2.63 3.65
N ASP A 41 5.18 -3.56 3.29
CA ASP A 41 6.43 -3.22 2.60
C ASP A 41 6.17 -2.57 1.24
N VAL A 42 5.23 -3.13 0.48
CA VAL A 42 4.85 -2.57 -0.83
C VAL A 42 4.28 -1.17 -0.67
N VAL A 43 3.35 -0.97 0.26
CA VAL A 43 2.71 0.33 0.48
C VAL A 43 3.71 1.39 0.91
N ARG A 44 4.63 1.01 1.79
CA ARG A 44 5.65 1.95 2.27
C ARG A 44 6.51 2.48 1.14
N ASP A 45 6.84 1.63 0.17
CA ASP A 45 7.79 1.96 -0.88
C ASP A 45 7.13 2.38 -2.20
N LEU A 46 5.80 2.46 -2.26
CA LEU A 46 5.10 2.80 -3.50
C LEU A 46 5.62 4.07 -4.16
N GLY A 47 5.91 5.08 -3.36
CA GLY A 47 6.39 6.37 -3.87
C GLY A 47 7.80 6.31 -4.49
N ASP A 48 8.55 5.24 -4.22
CA ASP A 48 9.91 5.05 -4.74
C ASP A 48 9.93 4.32 -6.07
N HIS A 49 8.78 3.90 -6.58
CA HIS A 49 8.67 3.15 -7.83
C HIS A 49 7.76 3.88 -8.81
N PRO A 50 8.00 3.72 -10.13
CA PRO A 50 7.18 4.42 -11.14
C PRO A 50 5.72 4.00 -11.16
N ASP A 51 5.42 2.76 -10.75
CA ASP A 51 4.05 2.24 -10.70
C ASP A 51 3.94 1.09 -9.71
N LEU A 52 2.71 0.61 -9.50
CA LEU A 52 2.47 -0.50 -8.58
C LEU A 52 3.17 -1.78 -9.05
N GLN A 53 3.16 -2.06 -10.35
CA GLN A 53 3.78 -3.26 -10.90
C GLN A 53 5.28 -3.29 -10.56
N SER A 54 5.97 -2.17 -10.70
CA SER A 54 7.40 -2.06 -10.37
C SER A 54 7.65 -2.31 -8.89
N ALA A 55 6.78 -1.79 -8.03
CA ALA A 55 6.88 -2.02 -6.58
C ALA A 55 6.69 -3.49 -6.25
N LEU A 56 5.70 -4.15 -6.84
CA LEU A 56 5.46 -5.58 -6.63
C LEU A 56 6.66 -6.42 -7.08
N THR A 57 7.23 -6.11 -8.23
CA THR A 57 8.41 -6.79 -8.75
C THR A 57 9.60 -6.61 -7.82
N ALA A 58 9.82 -5.38 -7.34
CA ALA A 58 10.93 -5.08 -6.44
C ALA A 58 10.85 -5.85 -5.12
N HIS A 59 9.63 -6.13 -4.65
CA HIS A 59 9.40 -6.89 -3.42
C HIS A 59 9.28 -8.40 -3.65
N GLY A 60 9.58 -8.87 -4.86
CA GLY A 60 9.59 -10.30 -5.17
C GLY A 60 8.21 -10.93 -5.19
N ILE A 61 7.16 -10.15 -5.42
CA ILE A 61 5.81 -10.68 -5.52
C ILE A 61 5.61 -11.33 -6.87
N GLU A 62 5.25 -12.60 -6.89
CA GLU A 62 5.03 -13.35 -8.11
C GLU A 62 3.80 -12.84 -8.87
N GLU A 63 3.89 -12.83 -10.20
CA GLU A 63 2.87 -12.25 -11.05
C GLU A 63 1.47 -12.82 -10.79
N HIS A 64 1.36 -14.11 -10.51
CA HIS A 64 0.06 -14.73 -10.25
C HIS A 64 -0.61 -14.21 -8.97
N ARG A 65 0.12 -13.49 -8.12
CA ARG A 65 -0.41 -12.87 -6.89
C ARG A 65 -0.75 -11.40 -7.08
N TRP A 66 -0.42 -10.82 -8.21
CA TRP A 66 -0.60 -9.37 -8.42
C TRP A 66 -2.06 -8.93 -8.36
N GLU A 67 -2.99 -9.78 -8.82
CA GLU A 67 -4.41 -9.43 -8.76
C GLU A 67 -4.88 -9.22 -7.32
N ALA A 68 -4.46 -10.07 -6.41
CA ALA A 68 -4.82 -9.92 -5.00
C ALA A 68 -4.25 -8.63 -4.41
N TYR A 69 -3.00 -8.29 -4.76
CA TYR A 69 -2.37 -7.05 -4.31
C TYR A 69 -3.05 -5.83 -4.93
N ASP A 70 -3.42 -5.91 -6.21
CA ASP A 70 -4.13 -4.82 -6.87
C ASP A 70 -5.47 -4.54 -6.17
N LYS A 71 -6.21 -5.57 -5.82
CA LYS A 71 -7.47 -5.43 -5.08
C LYS A 71 -7.24 -4.78 -3.71
N ALA A 72 -6.22 -5.21 -3.01
CA ALA A 72 -5.88 -4.64 -1.69
C ALA A 72 -5.50 -3.15 -1.83
N ILE A 73 -4.71 -2.80 -2.82
CA ILE A 73 -4.33 -1.42 -3.08
C ILE A 73 -5.54 -0.57 -3.46
N CYS A 74 -6.45 -1.10 -4.28
CA CYS A 74 -7.69 -0.39 -4.62
C CYS A 74 -8.52 -0.07 -3.38
N SER A 75 -8.61 -1.00 -2.45
CA SER A 75 -9.28 -0.78 -1.17
C SER A 75 -8.60 0.32 -0.35
N LEU A 76 -7.27 0.36 -0.36
CA LEU A 76 -6.52 1.39 0.34
C LEU A 76 -6.67 2.77 -0.33
N ILE A 77 -6.87 2.81 -1.64
CA ILE A 77 -7.17 4.04 -2.35
C ILE A 77 -8.54 4.57 -1.91
N GLU A 78 -9.54 3.70 -1.79
CA GLU A 78 -10.86 4.08 -1.31
C GLU A 78 -10.81 4.61 0.12
N SER A 79 -9.92 4.10 0.95
CA SER A 79 -9.72 4.55 2.33
C SER A 79 -8.78 5.76 2.43
N ASP A 80 -8.30 6.27 1.31
CA ASP A 80 -7.39 7.42 1.24
C ASP A 80 -6.01 7.16 1.90
N VAL A 81 -5.65 5.90 2.06
CA VAL A 81 -4.33 5.52 2.57
C VAL A 81 -3.28 5.57 1.47
N VAL A 82 -3.67 5.16 0.27
CA VAL A 82 -2.84 5.24 -0.94
C VAL A 82 -3.48 6.23 -1.90
N VAL A 83 -2.67 7.08 -2.51
CA VAL A 83 -3.14 8.12 -3.41
C VAL A 83 -2.30 8.15 -4.69
N PRO A 84 -2.84 8.68 -5.79
CA PRO A 84 -2.06 8.91 -7.00
C PRO A 84 -0.92 9.88 -6.73
N ARG A 85 0.17 9.66 -7.44
CA ARG A 85 1.35 10.48 -7.34
C ARG A 85 1.30 11.65 -8.31
#